data_311af80b823bb0313db084aa2938af55
#
_entry.id   311af80b823bb0313db084aa2938af55
#
_cell.length_a   1.000
_cell.length_b   1.000
_cell.length_c   1.000
_cell.angle_alpha   90.00
_cell.angle_beta   90.00
_cell.angle_gamma   90.00
#
_symmetry.space_group_name_H-M   'P 1'
#
loop_
_entity.id
_entity.type
_entity.pdbx_description
1 polymer ?
#
loop_
_entity_poly.entity_id
_entity_poly.type
_entity_poly.pdbx_seq_one_letter_code
_entity_poly.pdbx_strand_id
1 'polypeptide(L)'
;VSRFTFLSDSITEFVKHQNLVSPDRVMFSVPLLPYTPVTAEKPKDKIIIAVVGSTDQRKKDYGPLVEAFTKLFSNTAAFPLPVELYLLGNSSGVYGQQITAQLDAIQSPGFKCYHYMKEVPVDTFDTILYQSHFVLSPLRVKNITQVYEEIYGKTKYTASIGTIIKYAHIGIFPSAFEYDASFEPHLLKYKNGEELSTVLRQHLLHPQLISDSLSKLKMILADTYNKDTILSEIEVFIEKNRT
;
A
#
# COMPACT_ATOMS: atom_id res chain seq x y z
N VAL A 1 -3.10 -35.06 -5.52
CA VAL A 1 -1.86 -34.27 -5.39
C VAL A 1 -2.26 -32.84 -5.07
N SER A 2 -1.78 -32.29 -3.94
CA SER A 2 -2.11 -30.90 -3.55
C SER A 2 -1.38 -29.92 -4.47
N ARG A 3 -2.11 -28.92 -4.95
CA ARG A 3 -1.57 -27.81 -5.74
C ARG A 3 -1.65 -26.51 -4.93
N PHE A 4 -0.79 -25.55 -5.23
CA PHE A 4 -0.63 -24.32 -4.46
C PHE A 4 -0.82 -23.10 -5.35
N THR A 5 -1.58 -22.15 -4.84
CA THR A 5 -1.76 -20.82 -5.42
C THR A 5 -1.23 -19.79 -4.44
N PHE A 6 -0.62 -18.74 -4.93
CA PHE A 6 -0.05 -17.66 -4.12
C PHE A 6 -0.71 -16.32 -4.45
N LEU A 7 -0.50 -15.31 -3.61
CA LEU A 7 -1.16 -14.02 -3.71
C LEU A 7 -0.43 -13.01 -4.63
N SER A 8 0.73 -13.40 -5.19
CA SER A 8 1.51 -12.59 -6.13
C SER A 8 2.50 -13.44 -6.90
N ASP A 9 2.90 -12.96 -8.08
CA ASP A 9 3.92 -13.61 -8.91
C ASP A 9 5.28 -13.61 -8.23
N SER A 10 5.64 -12.54 -7.53
CA SER A 10 6.91 -12.44 -6.80
C SER A 10 7.05 -13.52 -5.71
N ILE A 11 5.98 -13.84 -4.99
CA ILE A 11 5.96 -14.95 -4.03
C ILE A 11 6.03 -16.28 -4.76
N THR A 12 5.29 -16.44 -5.85
CA THR A 12 5.29 -17.65 -6.69
C THR A 12 6.70 -17.97 -7.20
N GLU A 13 7.38 -16.98 -7.77
CA GLU A 13 8.74 -17.13 -8.28
C GLU A 13 9.75 -17.42 -7.14
N PHE A 14 9.61 -16.75 -6.00
CA PHE A 14 10.46 -17.06 -4.83
C PHE A 14 10.33 -18.52 -4.41
N VAL A 15 9.10 -19.05 -4.30
CA VAL A 15 8.83 -20.44 -3.90
C VAL A 15 9.42 -21.44 -4.91
N LYS A 16 9.32 -21.15 -6.21
CA LYS A 16 9.93 -21.96 -7.29
C LYS A 16 11.46 -21.94 -7.20
N HIS A 17 12.05 -20.75 -7.11
CA HIS A 17 13.51 -20.59 -7.05
C HIS A 17 14.14 -21.28 -5.82
N GLN A 18 13.46 -21.25 -4.69
CA GLN A 18 13.92 -21.91 -3.48
C GLN A 18 13.59 -23.42 -3.46
N ASN A 19 12.95 -23.97 -4.51
CA ASN A 19 12.50 -25.36 -4.57
C ASN A 19 11.65 -25.81 -3.36
N LEU A 20 10.88 -24.87 -2.78
CA LEU A 20 10.03 -25.16 -1.61
C LEU A 20 8.82 -26.01 -1.99
N VAL A 21 8.39 -25.90 -3.23
CA VAL A 21 7.30 -26.70 -3.83
C VAL A 21 7.73 -27.11 -5.23
N SER A 22 7.43 -28.35 -5.63
CA SER A 22 7.70 -28.83 -6.98
C SER A 22 6.96 -27.96 -8.02
N PRO A 23 7.62 -27.51 -9.10
CA PRO A 23 7.05 -26.59 -10.08
C PRO A 23 5.70 -27.04 -10.68
N ASP A 24 5.51 -28.35 -10.85
CA ASP A 24 4.26 -28.96 -11.33
C ASP A 24 3.07 -28.80 -10.37
N ARG A 25 3.35 -28.45 -9.12
CA ARG A 25 2.34 -28.17 -8.09
C ARG A 25 2.05 -26.70 -7.89
N VAL A 26 2.83 -25.82 -8.48
CA VAL A 26 2.62 -24.37 -8.40
C VAL A 26 1.65 -23.97 -9.50
N MET A 27 0.54 -23.39 -9.09
CA MET A 27 -0.45 -22.81 -9.98
C MET A 27 -0.05 -21.37 -10.37
N PHE A 28 -1.00 -20.59 -10.79
CA PHE A 28 -0.87 -19.16 -11.01
C PHE A 28 -1.06 -18.38 -9.71
N SER A 29 -0.69 -17.10 -9.71
CA SER A 29 -0.98 -16.19 -8.61
C SER A 29 -2.39 -15.60 -8.73
N VAL A 30 -3.02 -15.35 -7.59
CA VAL A 30 -4.34 -14.70 -7.51
C VAL A 30 -4.26 -13.53 -6.54
N PRO A 31 -4.61 -12.31 -6.95
CA PRO A 31 -4.62 -11.17 -6.04
C PRO A 31 -5.64 -11.39 -4.91
N LEU A 32 -5.29 -10.95 -3.69
CA LEU A 32 -6.17 -11.10 -2.52
C LEU A 32 -7.51 -10.37 -2.68
N LEU A 33 -7.47 -9.21 -3.31
CA LEU A 33 -8.65 -8.36 -3.52
C LEU A 33 -8.67 -7.93 -5.00
N PRO A 34 -9.65 -8.36 -5.79
CA PRO A 34 -9.79 -7.90 -7.16
C PRO A 34 -10.18 -6.42 -7.19
N TYR A 35 -9.77 -5.75 -8.27
CA TYR A 35 -10.21 -4.40 -8.56
C TYR A 35 -11.68 -4.41 -8.97
N THR A 36 -12.44 -3.52 -8.35
CA THR A 36 -13.82 -3.23 -8.76
C THR A 36 -13.90 -1.75 -9.08
N PRO A 37 -14.24 -1.38 -10.33
CA PRO A 37 -14.39 0.02 -10.69
C PRO A 37 -15.38 0.72 -9.75
N VAL A 38 -14.95 1.81 -9.14
CA VAL A 38 -15.77 2.62 -8.23
C VAL A 38 -16.10 3.93 -8.93
N THR A 39 -17.37 4.30 -8.89
CA THR A 39 -17.88 5.55 -9.48
C THR A 39 -17.55 6.78 -8.64
N ALA A 40 -17.20 6.58 -7.35
CA ALA A 40 -16.84 7.68 -6.47
C ALA A 40 -15.53 8.34 -6.92
N GLU A 41 -15.59 9.66 -7.19
CA GLU A 41 -14.40 10.45 -7.44
C GLU A 41 -13.66 10.76 -6.14
N LYS A 42 -12.33 10.80 -6.20
CA LYS A 42 -11.52 11.28 -5.09
C LYS A 42 -11.67 12.80 -4.94
N PRO A 43 -11.57 13.35 -3.71
CA PRO A 43 -11.72 14.79 -3.48
C PRO A 43 -10.71 15.60 -4.31
N LYS A 44 -11.13 16.75 -4.82
CA LYS A 44 -10.30 17.66 -5.64
C LYS A 44 -9.81 18.88 -4.84
N ASP A 45 -10.33 19.07 -3.64
CA ASP A 45 -10.06 20.17 -2.73
C ASP A 45 -9.02 19.86 -1.66
N LYS A 46 -8.59 18.62 -1.57
CA LYS A 46 -7.57 18.13 -0.62
C LYS A 46 -6.88 16.87 -1.13
N ILE A 47 -5.73 16.56 -0.54
CA ILE A 47 -4.99 15.31 -0.80
C ILE A 47 -5.07 14.44 0.45
N ILE A 48 -5.52 13.21 0.30
CA ILE A 48 -5.62 12.23 1.40
C ILE A 48 -4.59 11.14 1.21
N ILE A 49 -3.80 10.91 2.25
CA ILE A 49 -2.79 9.85 2.34
C ILE A 49 -3.21 8.91 3.47
N ALA A 50 -3.38 7.64 3.16
CA ALA A 50 -3.74 6.61 4.15
C ALA A 50 -2.55 5.71 4.49
N VAL A 51 -2.38 5.37 5.76
CA VAL A 51 -1.48 4.32 6.25
C VAL A 51 -2.34 3.23 6.85
N VAL A 52 -2.44 2.08 6.19
CA VAL A 52 -3.34 1.00 6.61
C VAL A 52 -2.73 0.06 7.64
N GLY A 53 -3.54 -0.36 8.62
CA GLY A 53 -3.20 -1.31 9.67
C GLY A 53 -2.48 -0.69 10.87
N SER A 54 -2.46 -1.41 11.98
CA SER A 54 -1.98 -0.95 13.29
C SER A 54 -0.57 -0.37 13.27
N THR A 55 -0.31 0.60 14.14
CA THR A 55 1.01 1.21 14.35
C THR A 55 1.87 0.28 15.21
N ASP A 56 2.41 -0.76 14.58
CA ASP A 56 3.21 -1.82 15.23
C ASP A 56 4.68 -1.73 14.80
N GLN A 57 5.56 -1.39 15.75
CA GLN A 57 7.00 -1.23 15.52
C GLN A 57 7.68 -2.49 14.95
N ARG A 58 7.16 -3.67 15.24
CA ARG A 58 7.72 -4.94 14.74
C ARG A 58 7.57 -5.09 13.23
N LYS A 59 6.52 -4.50 12.66
CA LYS A 59 6.14 -4.65 11.23
C LYS A 59 6.36 -3.39 10.42
N LYS A 60 6.40 -2.23 11.08
CA LYS A 60 6.44 -0.92 10.43
C LYS A 60 7.51 -0.02 11.03
N ASP A 61 8.12 0.80 10.18
CA ASP A 61 9.04 1.86 10.56
C ASP A 61 8.43 3.21 10.19
N TYR A 62 7.90 3.90 11.19
CA TYR A 62 7.32 5.22 11.01
C TYR A 62 8.34 6.36 11.06
N GLY A 63 9.62 6.09 11.39
CA GLY A 63 10.66 7.12 11.44
C GLY A 63 10.74 7.93 10.16
N PRO A 64 10.92 7.31 8.98
CA PRO A 64 10.95 8.02 7.70
C PRO A 64 9.68 8.83 7.40
N LEU A 65 8.50 8.33 7.83
CA LEU A 65 7.23 9.04 7.66
C LEU A 65 7.21 10.31 8.50
N VAL A 66 7.50 10.22 9.80
CA VAL A 66 7.51 11.38 10.71
C VAL A 66 8.52 12.42 10.22
N GLU A 67 9.74 12.01 9.86
CA GLU A 67 10.77 12.88 9.30
C GLU A 67 10.28 13.62 8.05
N ALA A 68 9.68 12.89 7.09
CA ALA A 68 9.20 13.47 5.84
C ALA A 68 8.09 14.50 6.07
N PHE A 69 7.08 14.16 6.89
CA PHE A 69 5.97 15.08 7.15
C PHE A 69 6.41 16.28 7.97
N THR A 70 7.28 16.11 8.96
CA THR A 70 7.90 17.24 9.67
C THR A 70 8.60 18.18 8.69
N LYS A 71 9.45 17.65 7.80
CA LYS A 71 10.16 18.46 6.80
C LYS A 71 9.24 19.18 5.82
N LEU A 72 8.16 18.51 5.37
CA LEU A 72 7.21 19.09 4.42
C LEU A 72 6.40 20.24 5.00
N PHE A 73 6.04 20.15 6.28
CA PHE A 73 5.07 21.04 6.89
C PHE A 73 5.61 21.97 7.98
N SER A 74 6.89 21.82 8.38
CA SER A 74 7.54 22.77 9.32
C SER A 74 7.95 24.08 8.67
N ASN A 75 8.09 24.13 7.33
CA ASN A 75 8.37 25.33 6.59
C ASN A 75 7.06 25.88 5.99
N THR A 76 6.93 27.21 5.99
CA THR A 76 5.75 27.95 5.55
C THR A 76 5.39 27.82 4.06
N ALA A 77 6.04 26.95 3.31
CA ALA A 77 5.70 26.69 1.91
C ALA A 77 4.30 26.05 1.83
N ALA A 78 3.32 26.82 1.42
CA ALA A 78 1.97 26.33 1.21
C ALA A 78 1.92 25.44 -0.03
N PHE A 79 1.36 24.25 0.14
CA PHE A 79 0.98 23.41 -1.00
C PHE A 79 -0.35 23.92 -1.60
N PRO A 80 -0.61 23.70 -2.91
CA PRO A 80 -1.86 24.11 -3.55
C PRO A 80 -3.12 23.58 -2.88
N LEU A 81 -3.01 22.39 -2.26
CA LEU A 81 -4.12 21.73 -1.58
C LEU A 81 -3.70 21.29 -0.16
N PRO A 82 -4.60 21.35 0.82
CA PRO A 82 -4.35 20.79 2.14
C PRO A 82 -4.17 19.28 2.08
N VAL A 83 -3.36 18.74 3.01
CA VAL A 83 -3.03 17.33 3.10
C VAL A 83 -3.58 16.75 4.39
N GLU A 84 -4.31 15.65 4.26
CA GLU A 84 -4.80 14.86 5.38
C GLU A 84 -4.08 13.51 5.40
N LEU A 85 -3.45 13.20 6.54
CA LEU A 85 -2.83 11.90 6.79
C LEU A 85 -3.72 11.08 7.73
N TYR A 86 -4.12 9.89 7.31
CA TYR A 86 -4.91 8.97 8.12
C TYR A 86 -4.10 7.75 8.51
N LEU A 87 -3.89 7.52 9.81
CA LEU A 87 -3.37 6.27 10.34
C LEU A 87 -4.55 5.33 10.61
N LEU A 88 -4.90 4.50 9.61
CA LEU A 88 -6.06 3.62 9.62
C LEU A 88 -5.77 2.29 10.33
N GLY A 89 -5.54 2.38 11.63
CA GLY A 89 -5.34 1.25 12.50
C GLY A 89 -5.11 1.67 13.94
N ASN A 90 -5.12 0.69 14.83
CA ASN A 90 -4.94 0.92 16.25
C ASN A 90 -3.55 1.48 16.57
N SER A 91 -3.48 2.65 17.20
CA SER A 91 -2.27 3.35 17.63
C SER A 91 -2.15 3.45 19.16
N SER A 92 -2.90 2.65 19.94
CA SER A 92 -2.93 2.74 21.40
C SER A 92 -1.67 2.22 22.10
N GLY A 93 -0.83 1.44 21.41
CA GLY A 93 0.44 0.98 21.97
C GLY A 93 1.44 2.12 22.18
N VAL A 94 2.45 1.94 23.07
CA VAL A 94 3.46 2.96 23.40
C VAL A 94 4.10 3.56 22.16
N TYR A 95 4.54 2.73 21.22
CA TYR A 95 5.11 3.20 19.95
C TYR A 95 4.09 4.00 19.14
N GLY A 96 2.85 3.53 19.04
CA GLY A 96 1.78 4.23 18.34
C GLY A 96 1.52 5.61 18.91
N GLN A 97 1.44 5.73 20.25
CA GLN A 97 1.26 7.02 20.94
C GLN A 97 2.44 7.97 20.70
N GLN A 98 3.68 7.45 20.67
CA GLN A 98 4.86 8.28 20.36
C GLN A 98 4.79 8.82 18.92
N ILE A 99 4.40 7.99 17.95
CA ILE A 99 4.28 8.41 16.54
C ILE A 99 3.15 9.44 16.38
N THR A 100 1.97 9.20 16.96
CA THR A 100 0.85 10.15 16.85
C THR A 100 1.19 11.48 17.51
N ALA A 101 1.83 11.49 18.68
CA ALA A 101 2.27 12.72 19.34
C ALA A 101 3.26 13.54 18.47
N GLN A 102 4.19 12.88 17.78
CA GLN A 102 5.12 13.56 16.86
C GLN A 102 4.41 14.16 15.65
N LEU A 103 3.43 13.45 15.08
CA LEU A 103 2.65 13.95 13.95
C LEU A 103 1.70 15.09 14.37
N ASP A 104 1.07 15.01 15.53
CA ASP A 104 0.20 16.05 16.09
C ASP A 104 0.97 17.33 16.45
N ALA A 105 2.28 17.21 16.73
CA ALA A 105 3.16 18.34 16.96
C ALA A 105 3.46 19.18 15.70
N ILE A 106 3.14 18.65 14.51
CA ILE A 106 3.31 19.38 13.24
C ILE A 106 2.18 20.42 13.12
N GLN A 107 2.49 21.67 13.48
CA GLN A 107 1.54 22.78 13.41
C GLN A 107 1.61 23.46 12.05
N SER A 108 0.73 23.08 11.12
CA SER A 108 0.64 23.69 9.79
C SER A 108 -0.82 23.79 9.34
N PRO A 109 -1.28 24.94 8.86
CA PRO A 109 -2.65 25.08 8.34
C PRO A 109 -2.95 24.15 7.16
N GLY A 110 -1.93 23.75 6.42
CA GLY A 110 -2.06 22.86 5.26
C GLY A 110 -1.94 21.37 5.57
N PHE A 111 -1.82 20.98 6.85
CA PHE A 111 -1.64 19.57 7.25
C PHE A 111 -2.52 19.19 8.43
N LYS A 112 -3.11 18.02 8.35
CA LYS A 112 -3.84 17.43 9.48
C LYS A 112 -3.60 15.92 9.55
N CYS A 113 -3.31 15.41 10.75
CA CYS A 113 -3.19 13.98 11.01
C CYS A 113 -4.43 13.48 11.76
N TYR A 114 -4.94 12.33 11.32
CA TYR A 114 -6.03 11.61 11.97
C TYR A 114 -5.54 10.22 12.37
N HIS A 115 -5.79 9.83 13.59
CA HIS A 115 -5.39 8.53 14.11
C HIS A 115 -6.45 7.94 15.04
N TYR A 116 -6.37 6.64 15.30
CA TYR A 116 -7.35 5.89 16.06
C TYR A 116 -6.66 5.12 17.20
N MET A 117 -7.22 5.23 18.41
CA MET A 117 -6.74 4.50 19.61
C MET A 117 -7.42 3.14 19.78
N LYS A 118 -8.27 2.76 18.83
CA LYS A 118 -8.96 1.47 18.73
C LYS A 118 -8.98 1.03 17.26
N GLU A 119 -9.57 -0.12 17.00
CA GLU A 119 -9.83 -0.55 15.62
C GLU A 119 -10.78 0.42 14.93
N VAL A 120 -10.47 0.71 13.67
CA VAL A 120 -11.29 1.60 12.83
C VAL A 120 -12.53 0.82 12.39
N PRO A 121 -13.76 1.36 12.59
CA PRO A 121 -14.96 0.74 12.05
C PRO A 121 -14.86 0.54 10.53
N VAL A 122 -15.40 -0.58 10.03
CA VAL A 122 -15.25 -0.96 8.60
C VAL A 122 -15.77 0.12 7.67
N ASP A 123 -16.96 0.69 7.95
CA ASP A 123 -17.55 1.73 7.11
C ASP A 123 -16.68 3.00 7.06
N THR A 124 -16.09 3.38 8.21
CA THR A 124 -15.16 4.51 8.29
C THR A 124 -13.88 4.22 7.51
N PHE A 125 -13.34 3.01 7.67
CA PHE A 125 -12.14 2.55 6.98
C PHE A 125 -12.35 2.58 5.45
N ASP A 126 -13.43 1.99 4.97
CA ASP A 126 -13.76 1.95 3.54
C ASP A 126 -14.02 3.37 2.99
N THR A 127 -14.76 4.20 3.71
CA THR A 127 -15.04 5.59 3.30
C THR A 127 -13.74 6.39 3.11
N ILE A 128 -12.80 6.32 4.06
CA ILE A 128 -11.54 7.04 3.96
C ILE A 128 -10.70 6.48 2.81
N LEU A 129 -10.67 5.17 2.62
CA LEU A 129 -9.93 4.56 1.51
C LEU A 129 -10.52 4.94 0.16
N TYR A 130 -11.83 4.98 -0.02
CA TYR A 130 -12.43 5.46 -1.28
C TYR A 130 -11.98 6.88 -1.64
N GLN A 131 -11.77 7.73 -0.64
CA GLN A 131 -11.34 9.12 -0.82
C GLN A 131 -9.81 9.28 -0.91
N SER A 132 -9.03 8.32 -0.45
CA SER A 132 -7.57 8.43 -0.40
C SER A 132 -6.94 8.42 -1.80
N HIS A 133 -5.94 9.27 -2.00
CA HIS A 133 -5.12 9.32 -3.22
C HIS A 133 -3.95 8.35 -3.14
N PHE A 134 -3.34 8.26 -1.94
CA PHE A 134 -2.16 7.46 -1.68
C PHE A 134 -2.42 6.45 -0.57
N VAL A 135 -1.80 5.29 -0.69
CA VAL A 135 -1.54 4.39 0.44
C VAL A 135 -0.03 4.35 0.67
N LEU A 136 0.40 4.92 1.79
CA LEU A 136 1.78 4.86 2.24
C LEU A 136 1.94 3.66 3.18
N SER A 137 2.89 2.81 2.87
CA SER A 137 3.15 1.57 3.59
C SER A 137 4.56 1.60 4.19
N PRO A 138 4.74 2.04 5.44
CA PRO A 138 6.04 2.16 6.09
C PRO A 138 6.51 0.79 6.60
N LEU A 139 6.67 -0.19 5.71
CA LEU A 139 7.01 -1.56 6.07
C LEU A 139 8.47 -1.70 6.53
N ARG A 140 8.68 -2.49 7.57
CA ARG A 140 9.94 -3.20 7.77
C ARG A 140 9.96 -4.38 6.81
N VAL A 141 10.58 -4.20 5.64
CA VAL A 141 10.54 -5.19 4.56
C VAL A 141 11.06 -6.54 5.01
N LYS A 142 12.15 -6.56 5.78
CA LYS A 142 12.64 -7.75 6.47
C LYS A 142 12.20 -7.71 7.93
N ASN A 143 11.60 -8.78 8.39
CA ASN A 143 11.07 -8.90 9.73
C ASN A 143 11.31 -10.31 10.27
N ILE A 144 11.70 -10.42 11.53
CA ILE A 144 11.78 -11.71 12.23
C ILE A 144 10.52 -11.84 13.06
N THR A 145 9.61 -12.70 12.60
CA THR A 145 8.39 -13.01 13.34
C THR A 145 8.59 -14.36 14.01
N GLN A 146 8.74 -14.35 15.34
CA GLN A 146 9.01 -15.54 16.17
C GLN A 146 10.32 -16.25 15.79
N VAL A 147 10.30 -17.20 14.86
CA VAL A 147 11.43 -18.06 14.52
C VAL A 147 11.91 -17.86 13.07
N TYR A 148 11.08 -17.27 12.21
CA TYR A 148 11.36 -17.19 10.78
C TYR A 148 11.55 -15.75 10.32
N GLU A 149 12.51 -15.56 9.40
CA GLU A 149 12.63 -14.31 8.66
C GLU A 149 11.51 -14.22 7.63
N GLU A 150 10.70 -13.17 7.72
CA GLU A 150 9.68 -12.82 6.74
C GLU A 150 10.18 -11.66 5.90
N ILE A 151 10.05 -11.77 4.57
CA ILE A 151 10.38 -10.72 3.62
C ILE A 151 9.10 -10.35 2.89
N TYR A 152 8.58 -9.14 3.16
CA TYR A 152 7.41 -8.65 2.45
C TYR A 152 7.70 -8.53 0.94
N GLY A 153 6.78 -9.06 0.12
CA GLY A 153 6.92 -9.16 -1.31
C GLY A 153 7.58 -10.47 -1.81
N LYS A 154 8.27 -11.22 -0.93
CA LYS A 154 8.90 -12.51 -1.29
C LYS A 154 8.34 -13.70 -0.52
N THR A 155 8.32 -13.65 0.81
CA THR A 155 7.79 -14.73 1.64
C THR A 155 6.46 -14.37 2.28
N LYS A 156 6.08 -13.11 2.22
CA LYS A 156 4.87 -12.59 2.86
C LYS A 156 4.20 -11.52 2.00
N TYR A 157 2.89 -11.68 1.84
CA TYR A 157 2.03 -10.68 1.22
C TYR A 157 1.76 -9.52 2.20
N THR A 158 1.57 -8.31 1.67
CA THR A 158 1.10 -7.16 2.46
C THR A 158 -0.31 -6.76 2.05
N ALA A 159 -1.18 -6.58 3.05
CA ALA A 159 -2.54 -6.10 2.82
C ALA A 159 -2.59 -4.72 2.14
N SER A 160 -1.52 -3.92 2.25
CA SER A 160 -1.43 -2.62 1.56
C SER A 160 -1.55 -2.77 0.05
N ILE A 161 -0.98 -3.80 -0.55
CA ILE A 161 -1.11 -4.06 -2.01
C ILE A 161 -2.56 -4.39 -2.35
N GLY A 162 -3.22 -5.27 -1.60
CA GLY A 162 -4.65 -5.56 -1.81
C GLY A 162 -5.52 -4.29 -1.71
N THR A 163 -5.21 -3.41 -0.76
CA THR A 163 -5.89 -2.12 -0.62
C THR A 163 -5.65 -1.22 -1.83
N ILE A 164 -4.40 -1.13 -2.32
CA ILE A 164 -4.03 -0.35 -3.50
C ILE A 164 -4.79 -0.84 -4.73
N ILE A 165 -4.85 -2.15 -4.93
CA ILE A 165 -5.58 -2.76 -6.05
C ILE A 165 -7.08 -2.48 -5.92
N LYS A 166 -7.69 -2.82 -4.79
CA LYS A 166 -9.14 -2.69 -4.57
C LYS A 166 -9.66 -1.26 -4.80
N TYR A 167 -8.95 -0.24 -4.30
CA TYR A 167 -9.42 1.15 -4.30
C TYR A 167 -8.70 2.06 -5.29
N ALA A 168 -7.80 1.53 -6.11
CA ALA A 168 -6.98 2.26 -7.06
C ALA A 168 -6.22 3.44 -6.41
N HIS A 169 -5.24 3.14 -5.56
CA HIS A 169 -4.39 4.13 -4.90
C HIS A 169 -2.99 4.15 -5.49
N ILE A 170 -2.33 5.31 -5.44
CA ILE A 170 -0.88 5.38 -5.66
C ILE A 170 -0.20 4.77 -4.42
N GLY A 171 0.54 3.68 -4.61
CA GLY A 171 1.28 3.02 -3.53
C GLY A 171 2.63 3.69 -3.27
N ILE A 172 2.98 3.87 -1.99
CA ILE A 172 4.30 4.40 -1.58
C ILE A 172 4.95 3.40 -0.61
N PHE A 173 6.13 2.88 -0.98
CA PHE A 173 6.81 1.80 -0.26
C PHE A 173 8.29 2.08 -0.03
N PRO A 174 8.92 1.47 0.98
CA PRO A 174 10.38 1.43 1.07
C PRO A 174 10.99 0.83 -0.18
N SER A 175 12.14 1.33 -0.64
CA SER A 175 12.81 0.89 -1.88
C SER A 175 13.21 -0.59 -1.87
N ALA A 176 13.41 -1.16 -0.68
CA ALA A 176 13.70 -2.58 -0.52
C ALA A 176 12.47 -3.51 -0.70
N PHE A 177 11.25 -2.95 -0.76
CA PHE A 177 10.06 -3.73 -1.05
C PHE A 177 10.00 -4.04 -2.55
N GLU A 178 9.91 -5.29 -2.90
CA GLU A 178 9.74 -5.76 -4.27
C GLU A 178 8.33 -6.35 -4.45
N TYR A 179 7.75 -6.18 -5.61
CA TYR A 179 6.46 -6.74 -5.98
C TYR A 179 6.47 -7.21 -7.42
N ASP A 180 5.34 -7.65 -7.95
CA ASP A 180 5.20 -8.17 -9.31
C ASP A 180 5.71 -7.16 -10.34
N ALA A 181 6.55 -7.60 -11.27
CA ALA A 181 7.25 -6.75 -12.22
C ALA A 181 6.31 -5.88 -13.07
N SER A 182 5.10 -6.38 -13.34
CA SER A 182 4.06 -5.64 -14.06
C SER A 182 3.47 -4.48 -13.25
N PHE A 183 3.49 -4.57 -11.92
CA PHE A 183 2.90 -3.56 -11.03
C PHE A 183 3.95 -2.64 -10.39
N GLU A 184 5.19 -3.11 -10.25
CA GLU A 184 6.30 -2.38 -9.63
C GLU A 184 6.49 -0.94 -10.17
N PRO A 185 6.40 -0.67 -11.50
CA PRO A 185 6.54 0.68 -12.06
C PRO A 185 5.47 1.68 -11.59
N HIS A 186 4.37 1.21 -10.99
CA HIS A 186 3.26 2.02 -10.49
C HIS A 186 3.37 2.32 -9.00
N LEU A 187 4.45 1.86 -8.35
CA LEU A 187 4.75 2.12 -6.96
C LEU A 187 5.81 3.21 -6.82
N LEU A 188 5.53 4.19 -5.98
CA LEU A 188 6.53 5.17 -5.56
C LEU A 188 7.41 4.55 -4.48
N LYS A 189 8.70 4.81 -4.53
CA LYS A 189 9.70 4.21 -3.64
C LYS A 189 10.47 5.28 -2.87
N TYR A 190 10.92 4.91 -1.66
CA TYR A 190 11.79 5.75 -0.83
C TYR A 190 12.77 4.91 0.00
N LYS A 191 13.94 5.45 0.33
CA LYS A 191 14.94 4.81 1.21
C LYS A 191 14.89 5.34 2.64
N ASN A 192 14.56 6.63 2.79
CA ASN A 192 14.57 7.35 4.06
C ASN A 192 13.55 8.50 4.04
N GLY A 193 13.43 9.26 5.12
CA GLY A 193 12.50 10.38 5.22
C GLY A 193 12.79 11.52 4.25
N GLU A 194 14.07 11.75 3.91
CA GLU A 194 14.48 12.74 2.93
C GLU A 194 13.92 12.42 1.53
N GLU A 195 14.13 11.19 1.05
CA GLU A 195 13.58 10.75 -0.24
C GLU A 195 12.04 10.72 -0.20
N LEU A 196 11.43 10.27 0.90
CA LEU A 196 9.98 10.28 1.04
C LEU A 196 9.43 11.72 0.97
N SER A 197 10.09 12.68 1.63
CA SER A 197 9.70 14.08 1.54
C SER A 197 9.81 14.62 0.12
N THR A 198 10.83 14.22 -0.62
CA THR A 198 11.05 14.63 -2.03
C THR A 198 9.96 14.07 -2.94
N VAL A 199 9.69 12.76 -2.82
CA VAL A 199 8.63 12.08 -3.59
C VAL A 199 7.26 12.70 -3.33
N LEU A 200 6.92 12.91 -2.06
CA LEU A 200 5.65 13.54 -1.69
C LEU A 200 5.58 14.99 -2.17
N ARG A 201 6.63 15.79 -1.96
CA ARG A 201 6.69 17.19 -2.37
C ARG A 201 6.39 17.38 -3.86
N GLN A 202 6.96 16.53 -4.72
CA GLN A 202 6.71 16.59 -6.16
C GLN A 202 5.22 16.45 -6.49
N HIS A 203 4.52 15.49 -5.87
CA HIS A 203 3.11 15.26 -6.11
C HIS A 203 2.22 16.33 -5.45
N LEU A 204 2.59 16.81 -4.25
CA LEU A 204 1.84 17.84 -3.53
C LEU A 204 1.92 19.20 -4.21
N LEU A 205 3.04 19.53 -4.87
CA LEU A 205 3.21 20.75 -5.65
C LEU A 205 2.48 20.67 -7.01
N HIS A 206 2.32 19.47 -7.54
CA HIS A 206 1.74 19.24 -8.87
C HIS A 206 0.58 18.21 -8.80
N PRO A 207 -0.60 18.60 -8.27
CA PRO A 207 -1.76 17.69 -8.12
C PRO A 207 -2.18 16.99 -9.42
N GLN A 208 -1.86 17.56 -10.57
CA GLN A 208 -2.10 16.94 -11.87
C GLN A 208 -1.38 15.60 -12.02
N LEU A 209 -0.15 15.47 -11.48
CA LEU A 209 0.59 14.20 -11.49
C LEU A 209 -0.16 13.09 -10.74
N ILE A 210 -0.90 13.46 -9.68
CA ILE A 210 -1.73 12.51 -8.93
C ILE A 210 -2.86 12.00 -9.82
N SER A 211 -3.58 12.93 -10.47
CA SER A 211 -4.70 12.58 -11.36
C SER A 211 -4.26 11.70 -12.52
N ASP A 212 -3.13 12.01 -13.15
CA ASP A 212 -2.57 11.25 -14.27
C ASP A 212 -2.15 9.85 -13.83
N SER A 213 -1.48 9.74 -12.68
CA SER A 213 -1.05 8.46 -12.11
C SER A 213 -2.24 7.58 -11.74
N LEU A 214 -3.28 8.15 -11.11
CA LEU A 214 -4.50 7.42 -10.78
C LEU A 214 -5.25 6.95 -12.03
N SER A 215 -5.30 7.76 -13.08
CA SER A 215 -5.95 7.40 -14.34
C SER A 215 -5.24 6.22 -15.02
N LYS A 216 -3.92 6.27 -15.12
CA LYS A 216 -3.10 5.17 -15.66
C LYS A 216 -3.27 3.89 -14.82
N LEU A 217 -3.21 4.02 -13.50
CA LEU A 217 -3.38 2.88 -12.60
C LEU A 217 -4.75 2.23 -12.75
N LYS A 218 -5.84 3.02 -12.82
CA LYS A 218 -7.19 2.48 -13.02
C LYS A 218 -7.31 1.67 -14.31
N MET A 219 -6.67 2.11 -15.41
CA MET A 219 -6.66 1.37 -16.67
C MET A 219 -6.00 0.00 -16.51
N ILE A 220 -4.83 -0.05 -15.88
CA ILE A 220 -4.09 -1.29 -15.64
C ILE A 220 -4.87 -2.23 -14.71
N LEU A 221 -5.45 -1.68 -13.64
CA LEU A 221 -6.24 -2.48 -12.71
C LEU A 221 -7.51 -3.06 -13.36
N ALA A 222 -8.16 -2.28 -14.23
CA ALA A 222 -9.34 -2.72 -14.97
C ALA A 222 -9.01 -3.83 -15.99
N ASP A 223 -7.81 -3.84 -16.54
CA ASP A 223 -7.36 -4.85 -17.47
C ASP A 223 -6.87 -6.13 -16.76
N THR A 224 -5.97 -5.97 -15.80
CA THR A 224 -5.22 -7.09 -15.21
C THR A 224 -5.85 -7.67 -13.95
N TYR A 225 -6.48 -6.82 -13.12
CA TYR A 225 -6.92 -7.20 -11.76
C TYR A 225 -8.44 -7.19 -11.60
N ASN A 226 -9.20 -7.10 -12.68
CA ASN A 226 -10.66 -7.19 -12.57
C ASN A 226 -11.12 -8.64 -12.28
N LYS A 227 -12.31 -8.76 -11.69
CA LYS A 227 -12.86 -10.04 -11.26
C LYS A 227 -13.03 -11.03 -12.41
N ASP A 228 -13.47 -10.56 -13.58
CA ASP A 228 -13.82 -11.44 -14.70
C ASP A 228 -12.54 -12.01 -15.34
N THR A 229 -11.49 -11.20 -15.49
CA THR A 229 -10.16 -11.67 -15.93
C THR A 229 -9.63 -12.75 -14.99
N ILE A 230 -9.65 -12.50 -13.66
CA ILE A 230 -9.19 -13.47 -12.66
C ILE A 230 -9.99 -14.77 -12.73
N LEU A 231 -11.32 -14.69 -12.82
CA LEU A 231 -12.16 -15.88 -12.92
C LEU A 231 -11.89 -16.67 -14.20
N SER A 232 -11.72 -15.99 -15.33
CA SER A 232 -11.38 -16.63 -16.61
C SER A 232 -10.04 -17.37 -16.53
N GLU A 233 -9.02 -16.79 -15.91
CA GLU A 233 -7.72 -17.47 -15.69
C GLU A 233 -7.87 -18.72 -14.83
N ILE A 234 -8.69 -18.63 -13.77
CA ILE A 234 -9.00 -19.78 -12.90
C ILE A 234 -9.71 -20.89 -13.69
N GLU A 235 -10.71 -20.56 -14.48
CA GLU A 235 -11.47 -21.50 -15.31
C GLU A 235 -10.56 -22.22 -16.33
N VAL A 236 -9.77 -21.46 -17.08
CA VAL A 236 -8.80 -22.02 -18.04
C VAL A 236 -7.82 -22.97 -17.36
N PHE A 237 -7.37 -22.61 -16.16
CA PHE A 237 -6.48 -23.46 -15.39
C PHE A 237 -7.16 -24.76 -14.95
N ILE A 238 -8.39 -24.70 -14.44
CA ILE A 238 -9.17 -25.86 -14.00
C ILE A 238 -9.39 -26.81 -15.20
N GLU A 239 -9.76 -26.28 -16.34
CA GLU A 239 -9.99 -27.08 -17.56
C GLU A 239 -8.73 -27.81 -18.02
N LYS A 240 -7.58 -27.12 -18.08
CA LYS A 240 -6.29 -27.73 -18.45
C LYS A 240 -5.82 -28.82 -17.51
N ASN A 241 -6.36 -28.90 -16.31
CA ASN A 241 -5.89 -29.82 -15.25
C ASN A 241 -6.99 -30.79 -14.78
N ARG A 242 -8.10 -30.91 -15.51
CA ARG A 242 -9.17 -31.89 -15.25
C ARG A 242 -8.83 -33.31 -15.69
N THR A 243 -7.74 -33.53 -16.41
CA THR A 243 -7.19 -34.84 -16.74
C THR A 243 -6.13 -35.23 -15.70
#